data_a76148c495fb618ae93804106ad8e2d1
#
_entry.id   a76148c495fb618ae93804106ad8e2d1
#
_cell.length_a   1.000
_cell.length_b   1.000
_cell.length_c   1.000
_cell.angle_alpha   90.00
_cell.angle_beta   90.00
_cell.angle_gamma   90.00
#
_symmetry.space_group_name_H-M   'P 1'
#
loop_
_entity.id
_entity.type
_entity.pdbx_description
1 polymer ?
#
loop_
_entity_poly.entity_id
_entity_poly.type
_entity_poly.pdbx_seq_one_letter_code
_entity_poly.pdbx_strand_id
1 'polypeptide(L)'
;MTMPRRRPGRPRRDETRPTREVVLTAATALFAERGFDAVGLREVAAAAGVDVATVAHHTGTKAALYEACFARVFAVEREVLTAAAERARVALDAGPDAARRALHDLVDVFVDFLEDHPETTALWLRRWLEPQRHAELDQRYAEPLYRLVAELLTAAAATGALAEPTPHITVRSLVWATHGHVVALAAGGAPGARERREFRAFVHRLLDGLYGPAAP
;
A
#
# COMPACT_ATOMS: atom_id res chain seq x y z
N MET A 1 55.88 -22.57 18.62
CA MET A 1 55.09 -22.69 17.36
C MET A 1 53.77 -21.93 17.56
N THR A 2 53.70 -20.69 17.06
CA THR A 2 52.55 -19.79 17.26
C THR A 2 51.66 -19.92 16.03
N MET A 3 50.40 -20.40 16.21
CA MET A 3 49.43 -20.51 15.14
C MET A 3 48.93 -19.10 14.69
N PRO A 4 48.80 -18.86 13.40
CA PRO A 4 48.30 -17.57 12.90
C PRO A 4 46.78 -17.47 13.12
N ARG A 5 46.30 -16.37 13.75
CA ARG A 5 44.91 -16.00 13.87
C ARG A 5 44.32 -15.74 12.48
N ARG A 6 43.33 -16.54 12.08
CA ARG A 6 42.50 -16.27 10.88
C ARG A 6 41.80 -14.94 11.05
N ARG A 7 42.03 -13.99 10.12
CA ARG A 7 41.23 -12.75 9.97
C ARG A 7 39.81 -13.13 9.54
N PRO A 8 38.75 -12.51 10.12
CA PRO A 8 37.39 -12.69 9.63
C PRO A 8 37.32 -12.18 8.19
N GLY A 9 36.85 -13.03 7.28
CA GLY A 9 36.65 -12.67 5.90
C GLY A 9 35.50 -11.65 5.78
N ARG A 10 35.64 -10.72 4.82
CA ARG A 10 34.62 -9.73 4.46
C ARG A 10 33.31 -10.46 4.12
N PRO A 11 32.13 -10.07 4.66
CA PRO A 11 30.86 -10.69 4.35
C PRO A 11 30.60 -10.69 2.84
N ARG A 12 30.13 -11.81 2.31
CA ARG A 12 29.78 -11.93 0.88
C ARG A 12 28.56 -11.04 0.60
N ARG A 13 28.50 -10.46 -0.60
CA ARG A 13 27.46 -9.55 -1.08
C ARG A 13 26.02 -10.08 -0.92
N ASP A 14 25.86 -11.38 -0.70
CA ASP A 14 24.58 -12.08 -0.52
C ASP A 14 24.06 -12.05 0.93
N GLU A 15 24.93 -11.81 1.93
CA GLU A 15 24.53 -11.73 3.35
C GLU A 15 23.96 -10.35 3.74
N THR A 16 24.16 -9.32 2.93
CA THR A 16 23.68 -7.96 3.19
C THR A 16 22.21 -7.75 2.80
N ARG A 17 21.70 -8.53 1.86
CA ARG A 17 20.31 -8.42 1.38
C ARG A 17 19.29 -8.90 2.42
N PRO A 18 19.46 -10.09 3.06
CA PRO A 18 18.61 -10.52 4.16
C PRO A 18 18.58 -9.52 5.32
N THR A 19 19.74 -8.94 5.67
CA THR A 19 19.83 -7.97 6.77
C THR A 19 19.06 -6.69 6.49
N ARG A 20 19.11 -6.15 5.27
CA ARG A 20 18.35 -4.96 4.90
C ARG A 20 16.84 -5.20 4.99
N GLU A 21 16.34 -6.34 4.53
CA GLU A 21 14.92 -6.68 4.61
C GLU A 21 14.44 -6.85 6.06
N VAL A 22 15.24 -7.45 6.94
CA VAL A 22 14.94 -7.56 8.37
C VAL A 22 14.83 -6.16 9.00
N VAL A 23 15.76 -5.26 8.69
CA VAL A 23 15.73 -3.87 9.16
C VAL A 23 14.48 -3.14 8.65
N LEU A 24 14.14 -3.24 7.37
CA LEU A 24 12.96 -2.61 6.80
C LEU A 24 11.67 -3.16 7.39
N THR A 25 11.58 -4.46 7.63
CA THR A 25 10.41 -5.10 8.26
C THR A 25 10.21 -4.57 9.68
N ALA A 26 11.26 -4.55 10.50
CA ALA A 26 11.21 -4.00 11.86
C ALA A 26 10.86 -2.51 11.88
N ALA A 27 11.47 -1.73 10.99
CA ALA A 27 11.21 -0.29 10.87
C ALA A 27 9.76 -0.02 10.43
N THR A 28 9.25 -0.75 9.43
CA THR A 28 7.86 -0.62 8.96
C THR A 28 6.87 -0.84 10.09
N ALA A 29 7.04 -1.91 10.87
CA ALA A 29 6.18 -2.20 12.02
C ALA A 29 6.21 -1.09 13.07
N LEU A 30 7.42 -0.61 13.44
CA LEU A 30 7.57 0.46 14.42
C LEU A 30 6.99 1.79 13.94
N PHE A 31 7.24 2.18 12.69
CA PHE A 31 6.67 3.41 12.12
C PHE A 31 5.14 3.33 11.96
N ALA A 32 4.62 2.18 11.58
CA ALA A 32 3.18 1.95 11.51
C ALA A 32 2.51 2.08 12.90
N GLU A 33 3.14 1.54 13.94
CA GLU A 33 2.62 1.59 15.31
C GLU A 33 2.73 2.98 15.95
N ARG A 34 3.91 3.64 15.83
CA ARG A 34 4.24 4.83 16.65
C ARG A 34 4.44 6.12 15.87
N GLY A 35 4.50 6.05 14.55
CA GLY A 35 4.78 7.19 13.67
C GLY A 35 6.27 7.54 13.58
N PHE A 36 6.55 8.52 12.71
CA PHE A 36 7.93 8.91 12.41
C PHE A 36 8.69 9.42 13.64
N ASP A 37 8.12 10.34 14.41
CA ASP A 37 8.86 11.04 15.48
C ASP A 37 9.26 10.14 16.65
N ALA A 38 8.38 9.23 17.03
CA ALA A 38 8.55 8.38 18.21
C ALA A 38 9.55 7.23 18.02
N VAL A 39 9.99 6.94 16.79
CA VAL A 39 10.88 5.80 16.48
C VAL A 39 12.31 6.27 16.25
N GLY A 40 13.27 5.70 16.99
CA GLY A 40 14.70 5.94 16.83
C GLY A 40 15.43 4.81 16.10
N LEU A 41 16.57 5.08 15.45
CA LEU A 41 17.37 4.04 14.79
C LEU A 41 17.88 2.97 15.79
N ARG A 42 18.04 3.30 17.07
CA ARG A 42 18.41 2.34 18.12
C ARG A 42 17.29 1.32 18.39
N GLU A 43 16.04 1.77 18.37
CA GLU A 43 14.89 0.89 18.56
C GLU A 43 14.71 -0.03 17.35
N VAL A 44 14.89 0.50 16.13
CA VAL A 44 14.89 -0.31 14.91
C VAL A 44 15.98 -1.38 14.95
N ALA A 45 17.19 -1.00 15.37
CA ALA A 45 18.31 -1.91 15.50
C ALA A 45 18.00 -3.04 16.51
N ALA A 46 17.45 -2.68 17.68
CA ALA A 46 17.05 -3.65 18.70
C ALA A 46 15.96 -4.61 18.19
N ALA A 47 14.93 -4.07 17.50
CA ALA A 47 13.85 -4.88 16.93
C ALA A 47 14.31 -5.79 15.78
N ALA A 48 15.29 -5.34 14.99
CA ALA A 48 15.90 -6.11 13.90
C ALA A 48 16.98 -7.10 14.36
N GLY A 49 17.40 -7.06 15.64
CA GLY A 49 18.46 -7.90 16.15
C GLY A 49 19.86 -7.58 15.59
N VAL A 50 20.11 -6.32 15.22
CA VAL A 50 21.38 -5.84 14.65
C VAL A 50 21.91 -4.65 15.45
N ASP A 51 23.14 -4.22 15.19
CA ASP A 51 23.66 -2.97 15.75
C ASP A 51 23.19 -1.73 14.96
N VAL A 52 23.28 -0.56 15.61
CA VAL A 52 22.84 0.73 15.02
C VAL A 52 23.69 1.11 13.81
N ALA A 53 24.97 0.73 13.80
CA ALA A 53 25.86 1.02 12.67
C ALA A 53 25.42 0.20 11.43
N THR A 54 24.95 -1.03 11.62
CA THR A 54 24.37 -1.85 10.55
C THR A 54 23.12 -1.21 9.98
N VAL A 55 22.19 -0.70 10.81
CA VAL A 55 21.00 0.05 10.34
C VAL A 55 21.43 1.25 9.51
N ALA A 56 22.31 2.10 10.07
CA ALA A 56 22.80 3.31 9.39
C ALA A 56 23.52 2.99 8.07
N HIS A 57 24.28 1.89 8.02
CA HIS A 57 24.96 1.44 6.80
C HIS A 57 23.97 1.06 5.69
N HIS A 58 22.88 0.36 6.02
CA HIS A 58 21.91 -0.12 5.03
C HIS A 58 20.88 0.92 4.59
N THR A 59 20.57 1.89 5.45
CA THR A 59 19.44 2.79 5.27
C THR A 59 19.77 4.28 5.39
N GLY A 60 20.96 4.62 5.87
CA GLY A 60 21.38 6.01 6.04
C GLY A 60 20.68 6.69 7.22
N THR A 61 19.98 7.79 6.94
CA THR A 61 19.27 8.57 7.95
C THR A 61 17.92 7.97 8.31
N LYS A 62 17.34 8.42 9.43
CA LYS A 62 15.96 8.04 9.81
C LYS A 62 14.94 8.39 8.72
N ALA A 63 15.08 9.55 8.07
CA ALA A 63 14.22 9.95 6.96
C ALA A 63 14.36 9.01 5.76
N ALA A 64 15.60 8.66 5.39
CA ALA A 64 15.85 7.70 4.31
C ALA A 64 15.32 6.29 4.64
N LEU A 65 15.41 5.87 5.90
CA LEU A 65 14.80 4.62 6.36
C LEU A 65 13.28 4.66 6.25
N TYR A 66 12.65 5.75 6.67
CA TYR A 66 11.20 5.95 6.57
C TYR A 66 10.72 5.90 5.12
N GLU A 67 11.39 6.64 4.23
CA GLU A 67 11.12 6.59 2.79
C GLU A 67 11.31 5.17 2.22
N ALA A 68 12.34 4.45 2.64
CA ALA A 68 12.57 3.08 2.20
C ALA A 68 11.47 2.10 2.65
N CYS A 69 10.85 2.34 3.82
CA CYS A 69 9.66 1.59 4.26
C CYS A 69 8.48 1.84 3.32
N PHE A 70 8.18 3.11 2.97
CA PHE A 70 7.16 3.45 1.98
C PHE A 70 7.45 2.85 0.61
N ALA A 71 8.69 2.99 0.12
CA ALA A 71 9.10 2.43 -1.17
C ALA A 71 8.87 0.91 -1.25
N ARG A 72 9.17 0.20 -0.16
CA ARG A 72 8.99 -1.26 -0.08
C ARG A 72 7.50 -1.65 -0.11
N VAL A 73 6.71 -1.04 0.76
CA VAL A 73 5.27 -1.31 0.88
C VAL A 73 4.56 -0.97 -0.43
N PHE A 74 4.85 0.22 -0.97
CA PHE A 74 4.24 0.69 -2.20
C PHE A 74 4.67 -0.10 -3.45
N ALA A 75 5.86 -0.70 -3.47
CA ALA A 75 6.28 -1.51 -4.61
C ALA A 75 5.34 -2.73 -4.81
N VAL A 76 4.95 -3.39 -3.71
CA VAL A 76 4.01 -4.52 -3.73
C VAL A 76 2.60 -4.05 -4.12
N GLU A 77 2.11 -2.98 -3.46
CA GLU A 77 0.80 -2.38 -3.76
C GLU A 77 0.68 -2.00 -5.24
N ARG A 78 1.68 -1.29 -5.76
CA ARG A 78 1.74 -0.86 -7.16
C ARG A 78 1.74 -2.03 -8.13
N GLU A 79 2.51 -3.09 -7.88
CA GLU A 79 2.56 -4.27 -8.72
C GLU A 79 1.18 -4.92 -8.83
N VAL A 80 0.53 -5.18 -7.69
CA VAL A 80 -0.78 -5.83 -7.62
C VAL A 80 -1.85 -4.97 -8.30
N LEU A 81 -1.92 -3.67 -7.98
CA LEU A 81 -2.96 -2.79 -8.50
C LEU A 81 -2.74 -2.42 -9.97
N THR A 82 -1.49 -2.27 -10.43
CA THR A 82 -1.22 -2.04 -11.86
C THR A 82 -1.63 -3.24 -12.70
N ALA A 83 -1.37 -4.46 -12.24
CA ALA A 83 -1.81 -5.66 -12.93
C ALA A 83 -3.35 -5.78 -13.00
N ALA A 84 -4.04 -5.40 -11.92
CA ALA A 84 -5.52 -5.38 -11.91
C ALA A 84 -6.10 -4.28 -12.81
N ALA A 85 -5.50 -3.09 -12.80
CA ALA A 85 -5.89 -1.97 -13.66
C ALA A 85 -5.69 -2.30 -15.14
N GLU A 86 -4.61 -2.99 -15.50
CA GLU A 86 -4.38 -3.41 -16.89
C GLU A 86 -5.41 -4.45 -17.35
N ARG A 87 -5.80 -5.40 -16.49
CA ARG A 87 -6.92 -6.31 -16.80
C ARG A 87 -8.23 -5.56 -17.02
N ALA A 88 -8.51 -4.55 -16.17
CA ALA A 88 -9.70 -3.72 -16.33
C ALA A 88 -9.65 -2.90 -17.62
N ARG A 89 -8.49 -2.37 -17.98
CA ARG A 89 -8.29 -1.63 -19.24
C ARG A 89 -8.59 -2.49 -20.46
N VAL A 90 -8.09 -3.73 -20.49
CA VAL A 90 -8.39 -4.68 -21.58
C VAL A 90 -9.88 -5.00 -21.64
N ALA A 91 -10.56 -5.09 -20.50
CA ALA A 91 -11.99 -5.36 -20.44
C ALA A 91 -12.88 -4.23 -21.00
N LEU A 92 -12.36 -2.98 -21.09
CA LEU A 92 -13.10 -1.87 -21.72
C LEU A 92 -13.43 -2.18 -23.19
N ASP A 93 -12.54 -2.85 -23.90
CA ASP A 93 -12.73 -3.22 -25.31
C ASP A 93 -13.78 -4.33 -25.49
N ALA A 94 -14.08 -5.07 -24.42
CA ALA A 94 -15.08 -6.16 -24.42
C ALA A 94 -16.53 -5.69 -24.09
N GLY A 95 -16.69 -4.37 -23.86
CA GLY A 95 -17.98 -3.72 -23.64
C GLY A 95 -18.30 -3.38 -22.18
N PRO A 96 -19.41 -2.65 -21.94
CA PRO A 96 -19.73 -2.05 -20.65
C PRO A 96 -19.84 -3.03 -19.49
N ASP A 97 -20.45 -4.19 -19.70
CA ASP A 97 -20.60 -5.19 -18.64
C ASP A 97 -19.29 -5.85 -18.25
N ALA A 98 -18.38 -6.07 -19.21
CA ALA A 98 -17.06 -6.60 -18.95
C ALA A 98 -16.22 -5.56 -18.19
N ALA A 99 -16.28 -4.31 -18.61
CA ALA A 99 -15.62 -3.18 -17.94
C ALA A 99 -16.09 -3.05 -16.49
N ARG A 100 -17.40 -3.11 -16.22
CA ARG A 100 -17.95 -3.02 -14.87
C ARG A 100 -17.46 -4.16 -13.98
N ARG A 101 -17.52 -5.40 -14.44
CA ARG A 101 -16.98 -6.54 -13.67
C ARG A 101 -15.50 -6.36 -13.35
N ALA A 102 -14.70 -5.92 -14.30
CA ALA A 102 -13.28 -5.72 -14.09
C ALA A 102 -12.96 -4.56 -13.12
N LEU A 103 -13.83 -3.55 -13.02
CA LEU A 103 -13.73 -2.50 -11.98
C LEU A 103 -14.08 -3.04 -10.59
N HIS A 104 -15.07 -3.91 -10.47
CA HIS A 104 -15.35 -4.63 -9.21
C HIS A 104 -14.15 -5.49 -8.81
N ASP A 105 -13.56 -6.25 -9.73
CA ASP A 105 -12.38 -7.07 -9.49
C ASP A 105 -11.17 -6.21 -9.05
N LEU A 106 -11.00 -5.02 -9.63
CA LEU A 106 -9.94 -4.08 -9.23
C LEU A 106 -10.11 -3.61 -7.77
N VAL A 107 -11.34 -3.30 -7.39
CA VAL A 107 -11.65 -2.91 -5.99
C VAL A 107 -11.45 -4.08 -5.04
N ASP A 108 -11.87 -5.28 -5.41
CA ASP A 108 -11.66 -6.48 -4.61
C ASP A 108 -10.16 -6.75 -4.39
N VAL A 109 -9.35 -6.61 -5.43
CA VAL A 109 -7.89 -6.72 -5.34
C VAL A 109 -7.30 -5.70 -4.36
N PHE A 110 -7.82 -4.46 -4.37
CA PHE A 110 -7.36 -3.42 -3.43
C PHE A 110 -7.77 -3.73 -1.99
N VAL A 111 -9.01 -4.18 -1.77
CA VAL A 111 -9.49 -4.59 -0.45
C VAL A 111 -8.66 -5.76 0.09
N ASP A 112 -8.47 -6.81 -0.71
CA ASP A 112 -7.67 -7.99 -0.35
C ASP A 112 -6.24 -7.57 0.03
N PHE A 113 -5.62 -6.74 -0.81
CA PHE A 113 -4.27 -6.26 -0.56
C PHE A 113 -4.15 -5.55 0.80
N LEU A 114 -5.04 -4.63 1.12
CA LEU A 114 -4.98 -3.90 2.38
C LEU A 114 -5.35 -4.74 3.60
N GLU A 115 -6.25 -5.72 3.46
CA GLU A 115 -6.57 -6.68 4.52
C GLU A 115 -5.38 -7.61 4.83
N ASP A 116 -4.59 -7.98 3.81
CA ASP A 116 -3.40 -8.82 3.95
C ASP A 116 -2.16 -8.01 4.40
N HIS A 117 -2.17 -6.68 4.20
CA HIS A 117 -1.06 -5.76 4.50
C HIS A 117 -1.50 -4.57 5.36
N PRO A 118 -1.99 -4.79 6.61
CA PRO A 118 -2.51 -3.73 7.47
C PRO A 118 -1.47 -2.65 7.82
N GLU A 119 -0.17 -2.99 7.77
CA GLU A 119 0.92 -2.03 7.96
C GLU A 119 0.93 -0.94 6.87
N THR A 120 0.47 -1.23 5.66
CA THR A 120 0.28 -0.25 4.58
C THR A 120 -0.70 0.83 5.02
N THR A 121 -1.88 0.41 5.50
CA THR A 121 -2.90 1.31 6.04
C THR A 121 -2.36 2.16 7.18
N ALA A 122 -1.65 1.55 8.14
CA ALA A 122 -1.14 2.27 9.31
C ALA A 122 -0.10 3.33 8.92
N LEU A 123 0.80 3.03 7.96
CA LEU A 123 1.77 4.01 7.45
C LEU A 123 1.08 5.17 6.73
N TRP A 124 0.13 4.90 5.84
CA TRP A 124 -0.58 5.94 5.08
C TRP A 124 -1.42 6.84 5.98
N LEU A 125 -2.19 6.29 6.91
CA LEU A 125 -3.01 7.09 7.80
C LEU A 125 -2.17 8.04 8.64
N ARG A 126 -1.04 7.59 9.19
CA ARG A 126 -0.13 8.47 9.93
C ARG A 126 0.43 9.58 9.04
N ARG A 127 0.78 9.24 7.81
CA ARG A 127 1.25 10.22 6.82
C ARG A 127 0.18 11.28 6.51
N TRP A 128 -1.07 10.88 6.31
CA TRP A 128 -2.16 11.80 5.97
C TRP A 128 -2.59 12.68 7.15
N LEU A 129 -2.41 12.23 8.38
CA LEU A 129 -2.66 13.04 9.58
C LEU A 129 -1.60 14.13 9.79
N GLU A 130 -0.45 14.03 9.11
CA GLU A 130 0.64 15.01 9.17
C GLU A 130 0.95 15.57 7.76
N PRO A 131 0.01 16.30 7.11
CA PRO A 131 0.09 16.63 5.68
C PRO A 131 1.28 17.53 5.30
N GLN A 132 1.83 18.28 6.24
CA GLN A 132 2.99 19.15 6.01
C GLN A 132 4.33 18.42 6.05
N ARG A 133 4.34 17.18 6.55
CA ARG A 133 5.54 16.38 6.73
C ARG A 133 5.60 15.28 5.68
N HIS A 134 6.72 15.16 4.97
CA HIS A 134 6.93 14.13 3.95
C HIS A 134 5.87 14.15 2.81
N ALA A 135 5.42 15.35 2.40
CA ALA A 135 4.42 15.52 1.33
C ALA A 135 4.90 14.90 0.00
N GLU A 136 6.21 14.85 -0.22
CA GLU A 136 6.84 14.22 -1.37
C GLU A 136 6.53 12.72 -1.50
N LEU A 137 6.17 12.03 -0.41
CA LEU A 137 5.78 10.62 -0.46
C LEU A 137 4.45 10.42 -1.17
N ASP A 138 3.48 11.33 -0.98
CA ASP A 138 2.21 11.28 -1.69
C ASP A 138 2.43 11.43 -3.20
N GLN A 139 3.21 12.44 -3.60
CA GLN A 139 3.52 12.72 -5.00
C GLN A 139 4.26 11.56 -5.67
N ARG A 140 5.16 10.93 -4.92
CA ARG A 140 6.01 9.84 -5.45
C ARG A 140 5.29 8.51 -5.52
N TYR A 141 4.44 8.21 -4.56
CA TYR A 141 3.90 6.86 -4.38
C TYR A 141 2.38 6.79 -4.60
N ALA A 142 1.58 7.66 -3.99
CA ALA A 142 0.12 7.56 -4.06
C ALA A 142 -0.46 8.20 -5.32
N GLU A 143 -0.05 9.42 -5.68
CA GLU A 143 -0.64 10.17 -6.80
C GLU A 143 -0.55 9.45 -8.15
N PRO A 144 0.57 8.78 -8.53
CA PRO A 144 0.61 8.05 -9.80
C PRO A 144 -0.43 6.93 -9.88
N LEU A 145 -0.67 6.23 -8.77
CA LEU A 145 -1.66 5.15 -8.71
C LEU A 145 -3.09 5.71 -8.75
N TYR A 146 -3.35 6.79 -8.02
CA TYR A 146 -4.64 7.48 -8.06
C TYR A 146 -4.99 7.99 -9.47
N ARG A 147 -4.00 8.52 -10.17
CA ARG A 147 -4.16 8.97 -11.55
C ARG A 147 -4.48 7.80 -12.49
N LEU A 148 -3.73 6.70 -12.38
CA LEU A 148 -3.98 5.48 -13.17
C LEU A 148 -5.44 5.00 -13.03
N VAL A 149 -5.94 4.91 -11.79
CA VAL A 149 -7.31 4.47 -11.54
C VAL A 149 -8.34 5.51 -12.01
N ALA A 150 -8.08 6.80 -11.83
CA ALA A 150 -8.97 7.86 -12.32
C ALA A 150 -9.06 7.88 -13.85
N GLU A 151 -7.96 7.66 -14.55
CA GLU A 151 -7.94 7.51 -16.00
C GLU A 151 -8.75 6.29 -16.47
N LEU A 152 -8.64 5.18 -15.74
CA LEU A 152 -9.44 3.98 -16.00
C LEU A 152 -10.94 4.23 -15.81
N LEU A 153 -11.35 4.90 -14.73
CA LEU A 153 -12.74 5.27 -14.49
C LEU A 153 -13.26 6.22 -15.58
N THR A 154 -12.45 7.18 -16.01
CA THR A 154 -12.78 8.08 -17.13
C THR A 154 -13.02 7.30 -18.42
N ALA A 155 -12.14 6.33 -18.73
CA ALA A 155 -12.30 5.49 -19.91
C ALA A 155 -13.54 4.60 -19.81
N ALA A 156 -13.83 4.03 -18.64
CA ALA A 156 -15.04 3.23 -18.40
C ALA A 156 -16.32 4.08 -18.56
N ALA A 157 -16.31 5.33 -18.09
CA ALA A 157 -17.43 6.24 -18.31
C ALA A 157 -17.66 6.54 -19.80
N ALA A 158 -16.60 6.68 -20.58
CA ALA A 158 -16.69 6.91 -22.03
C ALA A 158 -17.32 5.70 -22.77
N THR A 159 -17.22 4.48 -22.25
CA THR A 159 -17.90 3.30 -22.82
C THR A 159 -19.35 3.14 -22.36
N GLY A 160 -19.83 3.98 -21.45
CA GLY A 160 -21.15 3.86 -20.83
C GLY A 160 -21.21 2.80 -19.69
N ALA A 161 -20.08 2.25 -19.28
CA ALA A 161 -20.02 1.31 -18.15
C ALA A 161 -20.34 1.99 -16.81
N LEU A 162 -20.01 3.27 -16.67
CA LEU A 162 -20.22 4.09 -15.48
C LEU A 162 -20.77 5.47 -15.87
N ALA A 163 -21.49 6.10 -14.94
CA ALA A 163 -21.82 7.52 -14.98
C ALA A 163 -20.98 8.26 -13.92
N GLU A 164 -19.68 8.41 -14.15
CA GLU A 164 -18.75 8.98 -13.18
C GLU A 164 -18.20 10.35 -13.64
N PRO A 165 -18.75 11.47 -13.11
CA PRO A 165 -18.33 12.80 -13.52
C PRO A 165 -17.06 13.29 -12.81
N THR A 166 -16.65 12.66 -11.70
CA THR A 166 -15.56 13.13 -10.85
C THR A 166 -14.62 12.00 -10.40
N PRO A 167 -13.95 11.30 -11.36
CA PRO A 167 -13.17 10.08 -11.07
C PRO A 167 -12.15 10.24 -9.93
N HIS A 168 -11.52 11.40 -9.81
CA HIS A 168 -10.55 11.68 -8.74
C HIS A 168 -11.18 11.72 -7.34
N ILE A 169 -12.45 12.14 -7.22
CA ILE A 169 -13.18 12.11 -5.94
C ILE A 169 -13.56 10.67 -5.61
N THR A 170 -14.03 9.90 -6.58
CA THR A 170 -14.39 8.51 -6.43
C THR A 170 -13.19 7.68 -5.96
N VAL A 171 -12.04 7.80 -6.62
CA VAL A 171 -10.80 7.11 -6.21
C VAL A 171 -10.45 7.47 -4.76
N ARG A 172 -10.39 8.75 -4.42
CA ARG A 172 -10.07 9.18 -3.06
C ARG A 172 -11.08 8.66 -2.04
N SER A 173 -12.37 8.68 -2.34
CA SER A 173 -13.41 8.20 -1.43
C SER A 173 -13.32 6.70 -1.19
N LEU A 174 -13.07 5.90 -2.23
CA LEU A 174 -12.87 4.46 -2.13
C LEU A 174 -11.60 4.12 -1.33
N VAL A 175 -10.51 4.83 -1.59
CA VAL A 175 -9.26 4.67 -0.83
C VAL A 175 -9.52 4.91 0.66
N TRP A 176 -10.15 6.04 1.04
CA TRP A 176 -10.46 6.33 2.44
C TRP A 176 -11.43 5.33 3.07
N ALA A 177 -12.46 4.90 2.33
CA ALA A 177 -13.42 3.90 2.81
C ALA A 177 -12.72 2.56 3.12
N THR A 178 -11.83 2.11 2.23
CA THR A 178 -11.11 0.85 2.39
C THR A 178 -10.10 0.91 3.54
N HIS A 179 -9.31 1.97 3.64
CA HIS A 179 -8.40 2.15 4.78
C HIS A 179 -9.17 2.27 6.10
N GLY A 180 -10.30 2.98 6.13
CA GLY A 180 -11.17 3.07 7.30
C GLY A 180 -11.73 1.71 7.71
N HIS A 181 -12.10 0.86 6.76
CA HIS A 181 -12.51 -0.52 7.01
C HIS A 181 -11.40 -1.33 7.66
N VAL A 182 -10.18 -1.32 7.10
CA VAL A 182 -9.03 -2.05 7.66
C VAL A 182 -8.70 -1.60 9.09
N VAL A 183 -8.81 -0.29 9.39
CA VAL A 183 -8.65 0.22 10.76
C VAL A 183 -9.73 -0.32 11.70
N ALA A 184 -10.99 -0.31 11.26
CA ALA A 184 -12.10 -0.82 12.07
C ALA A 184 -11.91 -2.31 12.39
N LEU A 185 -11.46 -3.09 11.42
CA LEU A 185 -11.12 -4.51 11.60
C LEU A 185 -10.01 -4.69 12.64
N ALA A 186 -8.94 -3.91 12.57
CA ALA A 186 -7.82 -3.97 13.51
C ALA A 186 -8.24 -3.62 14.94
N ALA A 187 -9.19 -2.71 15.12
CA ALA A 187 -9.72 -2.29 16.42
C ALA A 187 -10.68 -3.33 17.05
N GLY A 188 -11.40 -4.09 16.24
CA GLY A 188 -12.38 -5.10 16.68
C GLY A 188 -11.82 -6.50 16.91
N GLY A 189 -10.54 -6.73 16.65
CA GLY A 189 -9.92 -8.06 16.59
C GLY A 189 -9.93 -8.62 15.17
N ALA A 190 -9.49 -9.88 14.98
CA ALA A 190 -9.43 -10.48 13.64
C ALA A 190 -10.82 -10.46 12.98
N PRO A 191 -10.96 -9.85 11.78
CA PRO A 191 -12.26 -9.71 11.12
C PRO A 191 -12.83 -11.07 10.78
N GLY A 192 -14.09 -11.26 11.13
CA GLY A 192 -14.82 -12.44 10.69
C GLY A 192 -15.00 -12.43 9.17
N ALA A 193 -14.96 -13.61 8.54
CA ALA A 193 -15.22 -13.75 7.10
C ALA A 193 -16.55 -13.11 6.65
N ARG A 194 -17.49 -12.94 7.57
CA ARG A 194 -18.76 -12.27 7.33
C ARG A 194 -18.57 -10.77 7.08
N GLU A 195 -17.85 -10.07 7.96
CA GLU A 195 -17.62 -8.62 7.87
C GLU A 195 -16.87 -8.24 6.60
N ARG A 196 -15.85 -9.00 6.22
CA ARG A 196 -15.14 -8.85 4.94
C ARG A 196 -16.08 -8.94 3.73
N ARG A 197 -16.97 -9.94 3.72
CA ARG A 197 -17.97 -10.08 2.63
C ARG A 197 -18.97 -8.93 2.61
N GLU A 198 -19.44 -8.49 3.78
CA GLU A 198 -20.40 -7.38 3.90
C GLU A 198 -19.80 -6.07 3.40
N PHE A 199 -18.53 -5.80 3.70
CA PHE A 199 -17.82 -4.60 3.21
C PHE A 199 -17.65 -4.65 1.68
N ARG A 200 -17.20 -5.76 1.10
CA ARG A 200 -17.12 -5.91 -0.37
C ARG A 200 -18.45 -5.69 -1.04
N ALA A 201 -19.48 -6.35 -0.55
CA ALA A 201 -20.84 -6.17 -1.08
C ALA A 201 -21.32 -4.71 -0.95
N PHE A 202 -20.90 -4.00 0.09
CA PHE A 202 -21.19 -2.57 0.24
C PHE A 202 -20.46 -1.75 -0.83
N VAL A 203 -19.17 -1.96 -1.04
CA VAL A 203 -18.39 -1.21 -2.04
C VAL A 203 -18.89 -1.48 -3.46
N HIS A 204 -19.23 -2.74 -3.79
CA HIS A 204 -19.84 -3.08 -5.08
C HIS A 204 -21.17 -2.34 -5.30
N ARG A 205 -22.07 -2.34 -4.29
CA ARG A 205 -23.32 -1.58 -4.38
C ARG A 205 -23.08 -0.06 -4.50
N LEU A 206 -22.02 0.46 -3.87
CA LEU A 206 -21.65 1.87 -3.98
C LEU A 206 -21.27 2.20 -5.43
N LEU A 207 -20.43 1.38 -6.06
CA LEU A 207 -20.05 1.54 -7.46
C LEU A 207 -21.26 1.43 -8.39
N ASP A 208 -22.11 0.40 -8.21
CA ASP A 208 -23.28 0.20 -9.06
C ASP A 208 -24.37 1.25 -8.85
N GLY A 209 -24.60 1.68 -7.62
CA GLY A 209 -25.67 2.58 -7.26
C GLY A 209 -25.37 4.07 -7.48
N LEU A 210 -24.13 4.48 -7.24
CA LEU A 210 -23.72 5.88 -7.38
C LEU A 210 -23.08 6.18 -8.74
N TYR A 211 -22.42 5.20 -9.34
CA TYR A 211 -21.65 5.35 -10.56
C TYR A 211 -22.08 4.41 -11.68
N GLY A 212 -23.15 3.63 -11.48
CA GLY A 212 -23.76 2.84 -12.53
C GLY A 212 -24.34 3.71 -13.66
N PRO A 213 -24.66 3.15 -14.83
CA PRO A 213 -25.29 3.90 -15.90
C PRO A 213 -26.58 4.56 -15.37
N ALA A 214 -26.84 5.80 -15.81
CA ALA A 214 -28.10 6.44 -15.49
C ALA A 214 -29.28 5.52 -15.91
N ALA A 215 -30.25 5.35 -15.02
CA ALA A 215 -31.46 4.63 -15.38
C ALA A 215 -32.10 5.29 -16.63
N PRO A 216 -32.62 4.51 -17.60
CA PRO A 216 -33.20 5.04 -18.81
C PRO A 216 -34.41 5.92 -18.54
#